data_5b769c460e9e515a4d048e6f1f914893
#
_entry.id   5b769c460e9e515a4d048e6f1f914893
#
_cell.length_a   1.000
_cell.length_b   1.000
_cell.length_c   1.000
_cell.angle_alpha   90.00
_cell.angle_beta   90.00
_cell.angle_gamma   90.00
#
_symmetry.space_group_name_H-M   'P 1'
#
loop_
_entity.id
_entity.type
_entity.pdbx_description
1 polymer ?
#
loop_
_entity_poly.entity_id
_entity_poly.type
_entity_poly.pdbx_seq_one_letter_code
_entity_poly.pdbx_strand_id
1 'polypeptide(L)'
;MEKVNMKDYLNINFELIDKMTEIKKNYIEGTVDIETTRNLIRETFKGKKITPAEFAYSEQKIKDLGFDDATVHDKMNDVLDLFDEIIIREESDLPEGHPIKTYLKENEAGKKLIAEMKEEANKKFIKNKWLEYYDKLYTFNLTHLARKQHQLFSILETKGFDRPSRIMWT
;
A
#
# COMPACT_ATOMS: atom_id res chain seq x y z
N MET A 1 -26.52 12.22 -6.72
CA MET A 1 -25.25 11.99 -7.41
C MET A 1 -25.08 10.48 -7.52
N GLU A 2 -25.07 9.93 -8.72
CA GLU A 2 -24.73 8.52 -8.91
C GLU A 2 -23.35 8.25 -8.31
N LYS A 3 -23.24 7.20 -7.50
CA LYS A 3 -21.93 6.74 -7.01
C LYS A 3 -21.16 6.20 -8.20
N VAL A 4 -20.22 6.97 -8.67
CA VAL A 4 -19.31 6.56 -9.72
C VAL A 4 -18.48 5.38 -9.18
N ASN A 5 -18.59 4.23 -9.82
CA ASN A 5 -17.90 3.01 -9.39
C ASN A 5 -16.50 2.99 -10.02
N MET A 6 -15.45 2.77 -9.23
CA MET A 6 -14.07 2.63 -9.73
C MET A 6 -13.93 1.58 -10.83
N LYS A 7 -14.79 0.58 -10.87
CA LYS A 7 -14.84 -0.44 -11.94
C LYS A 7 -14.93 0.16 -13.34
N ASP A 8 -15.60 1.30 -13.48
CA ASP A 8 -15.87 1.93 -14.76
C ASP A 8 -14.67 2.70 -15.33
N TYR A 9 -13.62 2.90 -14.49
CA TYR A 9 -12.42 3.65 -14.85
C TYR A 9 -11.15 2.84 -14.94
N LEU A 10 -11.17 1.60 -14.44
CA LEU A 10 -9.99 0.76 -14.37
C LEU A 10 -10.09 -0.37 -15.41
N ASN A 11 -9.10 -0.46 -16.28
CA ASN A 11 -8.93 -1.65 -17.11
C ASN A 11 -8.32 -2.76 -16.24
N ILE A 12 -9.18 -3.50 -15.54
CA ILE A 12 -8.79 -4.51 -14.55
C ILE A 12 -9.24 -5.91 -14.99
N ASN A 13 -8.41 -6.90 -14.70
CA ASN A 13 -8.72 -8.30 -14.92
C ASN A 13 -9.40 -8.90 -13.69
N PHE A 14 -10.72 -9.06 -13.75
CA PHE A 14 -11.52 -9.59 -12.64
C PHE A 14 -11.13 -11.02 -12.26
N GLU A 15 -10.74 -11.86 -13.19
CA GLU A 15 -10.29 -13.23 -12.91
C GLU A 15 -9.02 -13.23 -12.03
N LEU A 16 -8.06 -12.33 -12.31
CA LEU A 16 -6.86 -12.18 -11.48
C LEU A 16 -7.19 -11.64 -10.09
N ILE A 17 -8.13 -10.69 -10.02
CA ILE A 17 -8.59 -10.13 -8.75
C ILE A 17 -9.26 -11.20 -7.89
N ASP A 18 -10.12 -12.03 -8.47
CA ASP A 18 -10.81 -13.10 -7.75
C ASP A 18 -9.81 -14.11 -7.17
N LYS A 19 -8.83 -14.54 -7.96
CA LYS A 19 -7.75 -15.42 -7.51
C LYS A 19 -6.91 -14.78 -6.38
N MET A 20 -6.55 -13.50 -6.52
CA MET A 20 -5.85 -12.78 -5.44
C MET A 20 -6.67 -12.72 -4.17
N THR A 21 -7.96 -12.40 -4.29
CA THR A 21 -8.87 -12.29 -3.15
C THR A 21 -8.99 -13.62 -2.42
N GLU A 22 -9.13 -14.72 -3.15
CA GLU A 22 -9.20 -16.06 -2.56
C GLU A 22 -7.92 -16.45 -1.82
N ILE A 23 -6.76 -16.21 -2.42
CA ILE A 23 -5.46 -16.49 -1.79
C ILE A 23 -5.28 -15.65 -0.52
N LYS A 24 -5.58 -14.36 -0.58
CA LYS A 24 -5.52 -13.46 0.57
C LYS A 24 -6.47 -13.88 1.67
N LYS A 25 -7.70 -14.22 1.31
CA LYS A 25 -8.72 -14.72 2.25
C LYS A 25 -8.19 -15.93 3.01
N ASN A 26 -7.72 -16.96 2.32
CA ASN A 26 -7.22 -18.19 2.94
C ASN A 26 -6.04 -17.92 3.88
N TYR A 27 -5.15 -17.01 3.53
CA TYR A 27 -4.02 -16.60 4.38
C TYR A 27 -4.50 -15.82 5.62
N ILE A 28 -5.42 -14.88 5.47
CA ILE A 28 -5.98 -14.09 6.57
C ILE A 28 -6.75 -14.99 7.55
N GLU A 29 -7.52 -15.94 7.06
CA GLU A 29 -8.24 -16.94 7.87
C GLU A 29 -7.31 -17.94 8.58
N GLY A 30 -6.01 -17.97 8.20
CA GLY A 30 -5.04 -18.90 8.76
C GLY A 30 -5.22 -20.34 8.28
N THR A 31 -5.96 -20.57 7.21
CA THR A 31 -6.15 -21.88 6.60
C THR A 31 -4.93 -22.36 5.83
N VAL A 32 -4.07 -21.42 5.43
CA VAL A 32 -2.82 -21.67 4.69
C VAL A 32 -1.69 -20.86 5.33
N ASP A 33 -0.52 -21.46 5.49
CA ASP A 33 0.68 -20.79 6.00
C ASP A 33 1.35 -19.92 4.92
N ILE A 34 2.32 -19.09 5.34
CA ILE A 34 2.98 -18.10 4.48
C ILE A 34 3.77 -18.75 3.33
N GLU A 35 4.44 -19.88 3.57
CA GLU A 35 5.25 -20.55 2.54
C GLU A 35 4.37 -21.22 1.48
N THR A 36 3.31 -21.88 1.92
CA THR A 36 2.31 -22.47 1.02
C THR A 36 1.61 -21.38 0.20
N THR A 37 1.28 -20.25 0.84
CA THR A 37 0.69 -19.09 0.16
C THR A 37 1.65 -18.52 -0.91
N ARG A 38 2.94 -18.39 -0.60
CA ARG A 38 3.96 -17.94 -1.55
C ARG A 38 4.07 -18.83 -2.78
N ASN A 39 4.09 -20.14 -2.57
CA ASN A 39 4.12 -21.13 -3.66
C ASN A 39 2.85 -21.06 -4.51
N LEU A 40 1.69 -20.95 -3.88
CA LEU A 40 0.41 -20.82 -4.56
C LEU A 40 0.35 -19.55 -5.45
N ILE A 41 0.88 -18.42 -4.95
CA ILE A 41 0.99 -17.19 -5.74
C ILE A 41 1.88 -17.41 -6.95
N ARG A 42 3.06 -18.01 -6.79
CA ARG A 42 3.99 -18.28 -7.89
C ARG A 42 3.39 -19.18 -8.95
N GLU A 43 2.66 -20.20 -8.55
CA GLU A 43 1.97 -21.13 -9.48
C GLU A 43 0.80 -20.44 -10.19
N THR A 44 -0.06 -19.75 -9.43
CA THR A 44 -1.28 -19.14 -9.95
C THR A 44 -0.98 -17.99 -10.93
N PHE A 45 0.07 -17.20 -10.63
CA PHE A 45 0.43 -16.02 -11.41
C PHE A 45 1.68 -16.23 -12.28
N LYS A 46 2.08 -17.48 -12.53
CA LYS A 46 3.26 -17.81 -13.34
C LYS A 46 3.28 -17.05 -14.66
N GLY A 47 4.28 -16.17 -14.84
CA GLY A 47 4.41 -15.34 -16.04
C GLY A 47 3.40 -14.20 -16.19
N LYS A 48 2.51 -14.00 -15.22
CA LYS A 48 1.56 -12.89 -15.19
C LYS A 48 2.04 -11.84 -14.17
N LYS A 49 1.77 -10.59 -14.48
CA LYS A 49 1.97 -9.46 -13.57
C LYS A 49 0.60 -8.85 -13.25
N ILE A 50 0.49 -8.28 -12.06
CA ILE A 50 -0.70 -7.56 -11.61
C ILE A 50 -0.40 -6.07 -11.52
N THR A 51 -1.38 -5.26 -11.85
CA THR A 51 -1.28 -3.81 -11.68
C THR A 51 -1.52 -3.40 -10.23
N PRO A 52 -0.98 -2.27 -9.78
CA PRO A 52 -1.33 -1.71 -8.47
C PRO A 52 -2.84 -1.50 -8.29
N ALA A 53 -3.57 -1.19 -9.37
CA ALA A 53 -5.02 -1.03 -9.36
C ALA A 53 -5.74 -2.35 -9.07
N GLU A 54 -5.33 -3.46 -9.71
CA GLU A 54 -5.89 -4.79 -9.45
C GLU A 54 -5.60 -5.24 -8.02
N PHE A 55 -4.37 -5.01 -7.53
CA PHE A 55 -4.01 -5.29 -6.16
C PHE A 55 -4.91 -4.54 -5.17
N ALA A 56 -5.01 -3.21 -5.33
CA ALA A 56 -5.84 -2.36 -4.49
C ALA A 56 -7.33 -2.74 -4.54
N TYR A 57 -7.82 -3.15 -5.72
CA TYR A 57 -9.20 -3.62 -5.85
C TYR A 57 -9.44 -4.94 -5.10
N SER A 58 -8.45 -5.85 -5.10
CA SER A 58 -8.55 -7.08 -4.31
C SER A 58 -8.58 -6.80 -2.79
N GLU A 59 -7.88 -5.75 -2.31
CA GLU A 59 -7.95 -5.29 -0.92
C GLU A 59 -9.37 -4.80 -0.56
N GLN A 60 -10.00 -4.04 -1.46
CA GLN A 60 -11.38 -3.61 -1.26
C GLN A 60 -12.34 -4.82 -1.16
N LYS A 61 -12.13 -5.85 -1.99
CA LYS A 61 -12.93 -7.08 -1.91
C LYS A 61 -12.75 -7.83 -0.59
N ILE A 62 -11.55 -7.90 -0.04
CA ILE A 62 -11.29 -8.50 1.28
C ILE A 62 -12.12 -7.77 2.36
N LYS A 63 -12.18 -6.43 2.31
CA LYS A 63 -13.04 -5.68 3.21
C LYS A 63 -14.53 -6.05 3.05
N ASP A 64 -15.00 -6.16 1.81
CA ASP A 64 -16.40 -6.46 1.50
C ASP A 64 -16.80 -7.88 2.00
N LEU A 65 -15.83 -8.77 2.24
CA LEU A 65 -16.05 -10.08 2.85
C LEU A 65 -16.28 -10.03 4.37
N GLY A 66 -16.13 -8.85 5.01
CA GLY A 66 -16.47 -8.64 6.40
C GLY A 66 -15.39 -9.01 7.41
N PHE A 67 -14.13 -9.14 6.98
CA PHE A 67 -13.01 -9.28 7.92
C PHE A 67 -12.85 -8.02 8.76
N ASP A 68 -12.57 -8.20 10.05
CA ASP A 68 -12.27 -7.08 10.93
C ASP A 68 -10.95 -6.39 10.54
N ASP A 69 -10.91 -5.06 10.72
CA ASP A 69 -9.78 -4.26 10.28
C ASP A 69 -8.48 -4.61 11.04
N ALA A 70 -8.56 -5.06 12.29
CA ALA A 70 -7.39 -5.44 13.09
C ALA A 70 -6.74 -6.72 12.54
N THR A 71 -7.53 -7.76 12.29
CA THR A 71 -7.03 -9.03 11.72
C THR A 71 -6.36 -8.81 10.36
N VAL A 72 -6.96 -7.95 9.51
CA VAL A 72 -6.36 -7.65 8.21
C VAL A 72 -5.10 -6.81 8.36
N HIS A 73 -5.09 -5.85 9.29
CA HIS A 73 -3.91 -5.01 9.54
C HIS A 73 -2.69 -5.84 9.97
N ASP A 74 -2.87 -6.77 10.89
CA ASP A 74 -1.78 -7.64 11.38
C ASP A 74 -1.14 -8.47 10.26
N LYS A 75 -1.94 -8.88 9.26
CA LYS A 75 -1.49 -9.68 8.12
C LYS A 75 -1.06 -8.85 6.90
N MET A 76 -1.28 -7.53 6.92
CA MET A 76 -1.11 -6.67 5.75
C MET A 76 0.32 -6.65 5.23
N ASN A 77 1.31 -6.57 6.11
CA ASN A 77 2.71 -6.54 5.70
C ASN A 77 3.11 -7.83 4.98
N ASP A 78 2.69 -8.98 5.53
CA ASP A 78 2.94 -10.28 4.91
C ASP A 78 2.28 -10.37 3.53
N VAL A 79 1.04 -9.90 3.42
CA VAL A 79 0.30 -9.88 2.14
C VAL A 79 1.00 -8.99 1.11
N LEU A 80 1.48 -7.81 1.51
CA LEU A 80 2.25 -6.95 0.62
C LEU A 80 3.54 -7.62 0.13
N ASP A 81 4.30 -8.22 1.05
CA ASP A 81 5.56 -8.91 0.73
C ASP A 81 5.34 -10.12 -0.18
N LEU A 82 4.25 -10.87 0.05
CA LEU A 82 3.90 -12.04 -0.77
C LEU A 82 3.61 -11.69 -2.23
N PHE A 83 2.98 -10.55 -2.48
CA PHE A 83 2.60 -10.12 -3.84
C PHE A 83 3.61 -9.18 -4.50
N ASP A 84 4.62 -8.68 -3.77
CA ASP A 84 5.56 -7.66 -4.26
C ASP A 84 6.30 -8.08 -5.54
N GLU A 85 6.66 -9.36 -5.67
CA GLU A 85 7.38 -9.90 -6.83
C GLU A 85 6.56 -9.85 -8.13
N ILE A 86 5.23 -9.83 -8.04
CA ILE A 86 4.33 -9.88 -9.20
C ILE A 86 3.62 -8.57 -9.51
N ILE A 87 3.71 -7.58 -8.61
CA ILE A 87 3.14 -6.25 -8.86
C ILE A 87 4.00 -5.49 -9.88
N ILE A 88 3.36 -4.96 -10.92
CA ILE A 88 4.01 -4.07 -11.88
C ILE A 88 4.38 -2.78 -11.16
N ARG A 89 5.66 -2.44 -11.19
CA ARG A 89 6.15 -1.14 -10.76
C ARG A 89 6.40 -0.29 -12.00
N GLU A 90 5.33 0.31 -12.53
CA GLU A 90 5.48 1.26 -13.63
C GLU A 90 6.05 2.57 -13.10
N GLU A 91 7.15 3.02 -13.69
CA GLU A 91 7.55 4.42 -13.57
C GLU A 91 6.51 5.26 -14.30
N SER A 92 5.72 6.02 -13.56
CA SER A 92 4.75 6.91 -14.17
C SER A 92 5.45 8.06 -14.87
N ASP A 93 5.34 8.15 -16.19
CA ASP A 93 5.82 9.30 -16.99
C ASP A 93 4.90 10.51 -16.80
N LEU A 94 4.74 10.92 -15.55
CA LEU A 94 3.90 12.04 -15.17
C LEU A 94 4.72 13.35 -15.25
N PRO A 95 4.10 14.45 -15.70
CA PRO A 95 4.80 15.73 -15.77
C PRO A 95 5.24 16.22 -14.38
N GLU A 96 6.28 17.08 -14.36
CA GLU A 96 6.69 17.74 -13.13
C GLU A 96 5.53 18.55 -12.53
N GLY A 97 5.40 18.50 -11.20
CA GLY A 97 4.30 19.12 -10.48
C GLY A 97 3.01 18.29 -10.40
N HIS A 98 2.94 17.14 -11.07
CA HIS A 98 1.79 16.26 -10.94
C HIS A 98 1.69 15.74 -9.49
N PRO A 99 0.50 15.74 -8.85
CA PRO A 99 0.35 15.34 -7.45
C PRO A 99 0.93 13.95 -7.14
N ILE A 100 0.67 12.95 -7.99
CA ILE A 100 1.21 11.59 -7.82
C ILE A 100 2.74 11.59 -7.84
N LYS A 101 3.37 12.34 -8.75
CA LYS A 101 4.83 12.47 -8.79
C LYS A 101 5.39 13.12 -7.53
N THR A 102 4.65 14.06 -6.95
CA THR A 102 5.00 14.67 -5.66
C THR A 102 4.96 13.64 -4.54
N TYR A 103 3.91 12.81 -4.45
CA TYR A 103 3.83 11.73 -3.46
C TYR A 103 4.97 10.72 -3.61
N LEU A 104 5.32 10.33 -4.83
CA LEU A 104 6.43 9.41 -5.09
C LEU A 104 7.76 10.00 -4.62
N LYS A 105 8.04 11.28 -4.93
CA LYS A 105 9.24 11.97 -4.46
C LYS A 105 9.27 12.09 -2.93
N GLU A 106 8.15 12.37 -2.30
CA GLU A 106 8.04 12.40 -0.84
C GLU A 106 8.29 11.01 -0.22
N ASN A 107 7.75 9.94 -0.80
CA ASN A 107 8.01 8.58 -0.35
C ASN A 107 9.51 8.23 -0.40
N GLU A 108 10.19 8.58 -1.49
CA GLU A 108 11.63 8.34 -1.61
C GLU A 108 12.44 9.16 -0.59
N ALA A 109 12.06 10.42 -0.36
CA ALA A 109 12.69 11.25 0.69
C ALA A 109 12.50 10.65 2.09
N GLY A 110 11.30 10.14 2.39
CA GLY A 110 11.01 9.46 3.65
C GLY A 110 11.82 8.17 3.82
N LYS A 111 11.89 7.32 2.79
CA LYS A 111 12.73 6.11 2.82
C LYS A 111 14.19 6.42 3.07
N LYS A 112 14.73 7.45 2.40
CA LYS A 112 16.11 7.89 2.59
C LYS A 112 16.35 8.35 4.01
N LEU A 113 15.47 9.18 4.57
CA LEU A 113 15.56 9.64 5.95
C LEU A 113 15.56 8.48 6.95
N ILE A 114 14.67 7.50 6.77
CA ILE A 114 14.61 6.31 7.64
C ILE A 114 15.88 5.47 7.51
N ALA A 115 16.44 5.31 6.31
CA ALA A 115 17.69 4.60 6.11
C ALA A 115 18.85 5.28 6.82
N GLU A 116 18.97 6.61 6.71
CA GLU A 116 19.97 7.40 7.44
C GLU A 116 19.83 7.25 8.97
N MET A 117 18.60 7.28 9.49
CA MET A 117 18.32 7.05 10.90
C MET A 117 18.71 5.63 11.36
N LYS A 118 18.44 4.61 10.56
CA LYS A 118 18.86 3.22 10.85
C LYS A 118 20.38 3.07 10.89
N GLU A 119 21.09 3.70 9.97
CA GLU A 119 22.57 3.71 10.00
C GLU A 119 23.11 4.44 11.23
N GLU A 120 22.49 5.54 11.60
CA GLU A 120 22.90 6.32 12.76
C GLU A 120 22.64 5.58 14.09
N ALA A 121 21.61 4.75 14.15
CA ALA A 121 21.29 3.92 15.32
C ALA A 121 22.40 2.93 15.68
N ASN A 122 23.24 2.56 14.71
CA ASN A 122 24.40 1.69 14.94
C ASN A 122 25.65 2.46 15.40
N LYS A 123 25.59 3.78 15.55
CA LYS A 123 26.70 4.64 15.95
C LYS A 123 26.54 5.12 17.39
N LYS A 124 27.57 5.84 17.90
CA LYS A 124 27.50 6.48 19.21
C LYS A 124 26.34 7.49 19.22
N PHE A 125 25.47 7.38 20.23
CA PHE A 125 24.35 8.29 20.41
C PHE A 125 24.80 9.75 20.59
N ILE A 126 24.31 10.65 19.74
CA ILE A 126 24.51 12.09 19.80
C ILE A 126 23.14 12.76 19.83
N LYS A 127 22.75 13.31 20.99
CA LYS A 127 21.41 13.86 21.22
C LYS A 127 20.98 14.87 20.14
N ASN A 128 21.82 15.84 19.82
CA ASN A 128 21.45 16.90 18.88
C ASN A 128 21.19 16.36 17.47
N LYS A 129 21.96 15.34 17.06
CA LYS A 129 21.76 14.68 15.78
C LYS A 129 20.43 13.95 15.70
N TRP A 130 20.03 13.30 16.78
CA TRP A 130 18.73 12.65 16.87
C TRP A 130 17.58 13.63 16.92
N LEU A 131 17.73 14.79 17.57
CA LEU A 131 16.74 15.87 17.53
C LEU A 131 16.54 16.38 16.10
N GLU A 132 17.59 16.55 15.31
CA GLU A 132 17.49 16.93 13.90
C GLU A 132 16.75 15.87 13.05
N TYR A 133 17.01 14.59 13.28
CA TYR A 133 16.30 13.51 12.60
C TYR A 133 14.82 13.49 12.96
N TYR A 134 14.48 13.64 14.22
CA TYR A 134 13.08 13.69 14.66
C TYR A 134 12.34 14.91 14.10
N ASP A 135 12.99 16.07 14.03
CA ASP A 135 12.40 17.26 13.42
C ASP A 135 12.12 17.06 11.93
N LYS A 136 13.08 16.49 11.20
CA LYS A 136 12.88 16.12 9.79
C LYS A 136 11.74 15.10 9.61
N LEU A 137 11.70 14.07 10.43
CA LEU A 137 10.66 13.04 10.38
C LEU A 137 9.28 13.62 10.72
N TYR A 138 9.21 14.48 11.73
CA TYR A 138 7.98 15.17 12.11
C TYR A 138 7.46 16.06 10.98
N THR A 139 8.33 16.87 10.38
CA THR A 139 7.99 17.74 9.25
C THR A 139 7.54 16.93 8.03
N PHE A 140 8.24 15.84 7.73
CA PHE A 140 7.84 14.91 6.68
C PHE A 140 6.44 14.35 6.93
N ASN A 141 6.18 13.82 8.12
CA ASN A 141 4.89 13.25 8.47
C ASN A 141 3.76 14.28 8.36
N LEU A 142 3.93 15.46 8.93
CA LEU A 142 2.92 16.54 8.85
C LEU A 142 2.57 16.87 7.39
N THR A 143 3.59 17.02 6.54
CA THR A 143 3.37 17.43 5.15
C THR A 143 2.76 16.28 4.33
N HIS A 144 3.38 15.10 4.39
CA HIS A 144 3.01 13.96 3.55
C HIS A 144 1.66 13.37 3.94
N LEU A 145 1.43 13.15 5.23
CA LEU A 145 0.16 12.60 5.72
C LEU A 145 -1.00 13.57 5.53
N ALA A 146 -0.82 14.86 5.87
CA ALA A 146 -1.85 15.87 5.64
C ALA A 146 -2.23 15.97 4.16
N ARG A 147 -1.25 15.91 3.26
CA ARG A 147 -1.49 15.92 1.82
C ARG A 147 -2.26 14.68 1.36
N LYS A 148 -1.89 13.48 1.84
CA LYS A 148 -2.66 12.26 1.57
C LYS A 148 -4.09 12.36 2.06
N GLN A 149 -4.30 12.81 3.29
CA GLN A 149 -5.63 12.92 3.90
C GLN A 149 -6.52 13.89 3.14
N HIS A 150 -6.04 15.09 2.89
CA HIS A 150 -6.87 16.16 2.34
C HIS A 150 -7.06 16.09 0.82
N GLN A 151 -6.13 15.49 0.11
CA GLN A 151 -6.17 15.44 -1.36
C GLN A 151 -6.47 14.04 -1.87
N LEU A 152 -5.64 13.05 -1.54
CA LEU A 152 -5.74 11.72 -2.13
C LEU A 152 -6.94 10.94 -1.59
N PHE A 153 -7.07 10.84 -0.28
CA PHE A 153 -8.12 10.01 0.32
C PHE A 153 -9.52 10.55 0.06
N SER A 154 -9.69 11.87 0.11
CA SER A 154 -10.96 12.51 -0.23
C SER A 154 -11.44 12.12 -1.65
N ILE A 155 -10.51 12.10 -2.63
CA ILE A 155 -10.84 11.67 -3.99
C ILE A 155 -11.17 10.18 -4.06
N LEU A 156 -10.38 9.33 -3.40
CA LEU A 156 -10.60 7.89 -3.39
C LEU A 156 -11.94 7.53 -2.72
N GLU A 157 -12.26 8.13 -1.60
CA GLU A 157 -13.51 7.91 -0.87
C GLU A 157 -14.74 8.31 -1.68
N THR A 158 -14.68 9.46 -2.37
CA THR A 158 -15.78 9.88 -3.27
C THR A 158 -15.98 8.92 -4.43
N LYS A 159 -14.96 8.14 -4.79
CA LYS A 159 -15.00 7.09 -5.81
C LYS A 159 -15.35 5.70 -5.23
N GLY A 160 -15.68 5.62 -3.95
CA GLY A 160 -16.04 4.37 -3.27
C GLY A 160 -14.86 3.52 -2.84
N PHE A 161 -13.65 4.09 -2.80
CA PHE A 161 -12.41 3.42 -2.44
C PHE A 161 -11.90 3.97 -1.11
N ASP A 162 -12.46 3.50 0.03
CA ASP A 162 -12.20 4.00 1.38
C ASP A 162 -11.15 3.18 2.18
N ARG A 163 -10.71 2.03 1.64
CA ARG A 163 -9.78 1.16 2.35
C ARG A 163 -8.47 1.83 2.74
N PRO A 164 -7.76 2.55 1.83
CA PRO A 164 -6.49 3.17 2.18
C PRO A 164 -6.58 4.20 3.30
N SER A 165 -7.67 4.99 3.34
CA SER A 165 -7.87 5.97 4.41
C SER A 165 -8.15 5.30 5.75
N ARG A 166 -8.96 4.25 5.79
CA ARG A 166 -9.28 3.52 7.03
C ARG A 166 -8.05 2.87 7.65
N ILE A 167 -7.19 2.20 6.86
CA ILE A 167 -5.97 1.56 7.36
C ILE A 167 -4.99 2.58 7.98
N MET A 168 -4.95 3.80 7.47
CA MET A 168 -4.06 4.83 8.03
C MET A 168 -4.57 5.45 9.33
N TRP A 169 -5.83 5.23 9.71
CA TRP A 169 -6.42 5.77 10.94
C TRP A 169 -6.53 4.75 12.08
N THR A 170 -6.23 3.50 11.83
CA THR A 170 -6.13 2.44 12.84
C THR A 170 -4.70 2.28 13.33
#